data_9c9047036e5a50956b1b40ccee5f8318
#
_entry.id   9c9047036e5a50956b1b40ccee5f8318
#
_cell.length_a   1.000
_cell.length_b   1.000
_cell.length_c   1.000
_cell.angle_alpha   90.00
_cell.angle_beta   90.00
_cell.angle_gamma   90.00
#
_symmetry.space_group_name_H-M   'P 1'
#
loop_
_entity.id
_entity.type
_entity.pdbx_description
1 polymer ?
#
loop_
_entity_poly.entity_id
_entity_poly.type
_entity_poly.pdbx_seq_one_letter_code
_entity_poly.pdbx_strand_id
1 'polypeptide(L)'
;LGCRYESAEVLPHDRVMLLNFSNGIQLILKLHGMMANIILRKEEETIKVFRTDRSEDWDYEPEPGPFFPENIEKNPESSSMRAVKAHLREISPIYDAQFAKRIARDMEAGKSFQEAFYFWEKEADNDSYFVVKEDKKATFLLFEPIEEGAIFQQKAGITQGLGAFLAAHYQYTGYHELYRKVHREVTKPAEKYRKVYNSYVENIKHMEESRSPEEIGHILMANLHAIPAGLKTVELDDFYTEEKIKIKLKPNISPQENAARYYDKHKQSKAKLKYLKDQLEEIQE
;
A
#
# COMPACT_ATOMS: atom_id res chain seq x y z
N LEU A 1 34.27 -20.56 9.40
CA LEU A 1 34.14 -21.57 8.32
C LEU A 1 34.81 -22.87 8.80
N GLY A 2 34.09 -24.01 8.72
CA GLY A 2 34.61 -25.30 9.19
C GLY A 2 33.79 -25.93 10.32
N CYS A 3 32.65 -25.30 10.72
CA CYS A 3 31.71 -25.91 11.64
C CYS A 3 30.89 -26.98 10.94
N ARG A 4 30.64 -28.09 11.61
CA ARG A 4 29.82 -29.19 11.12
C ARG A 4 28.44 -29.08 11.76
N TYR A 5 27.38 -29.19 10.96
CA TYR A 5 26.01 -29.30 11.47
C TYR A 5 25.85 -30.56 12.35
N GLU A 6 25.21 -30.45 13.50
CA GLU A 6 24.97 -31.51 14.45
C GLU A 6 23.50 -31.85 14.63
N SER A 7 22.66 -30.81 14.89
CA SER A 7 21.22 -31.03 15.13
C SER A 7 20.40 -29.75 14.83
N ALA A 8 19.10 -29.96 14.66
CA ALA A 8 18.12 -28.91 14.70
C ALA A 8 17.06 -29.22 15.73
N GLU A 9 16.60 -28.20 16.42
CA GLU A 9 15.54 -28.30 17.45
C GLU A 9 14.54 -27.14 17.20
N VAL A 10 13.25 -27.44 17.34
CA VAL A 10 12.20 -26.41 17.36
C VAL A 10 11.72 -26.31 18.81
N LEU A 11 11.70 -25.11 19.36
CA LEU A 11 11.22 -24.89 20.69
C LEU A 11 9.72 -25.18 20.78
N PRO A 12 9.28 -26.00 21.76
CA PRO A 12 7.87 -26.27 21.94
C PRO A 12 7.05 -24.99 22.09
N HIS A 13 5.92 -24.93 21.43
CA HIS A 13 4.96 -23.82 21.48
C HIS A 13 5.53 -22.44 21.12
N ASP A 14 6.67 -22.41 20.42
CA ASP A 14 7.27 -21.20 19.92
C ASP A 14 7.66 -21.32 18.43
N ARG A 15 7.90 -20.20 17.79
CA ARG A 15 8.38 -20.08 16.39
C ARG A 15 9.88 -19.84 16.37
N VAL A 16 10.60 -20.60 17.18
CA VAL A 16 12.06 -20.54 17.28
C VAL A 16 12.66 -21.89 16.93
N MET A 17 13.64 -21.84 16.05
CA MET A 17 14.43 -23.01 15.66
C MET A 17 15.89 -22.80 16.04
N LEU A 18 16.49 -23.78 16.67
CA LEU A 18 17.89 -23.82 17.05
C LEU A 18 18.62 -24.76 16.09
N LEU A 19 19.66 -24.26 15.44
CA LEU A 19 20.58 -25.07 14.64
C LEU A 19 21.91 -25.17 15.39
N ASN A 20 22.27 -26.36 15.80
CA ASN A 20 23.47 -26.61 16.57
C ASN A 20 24.60 -27.11 15.66
N PHE A 21 25.76 -26.52 15.84
CA PHE A 21 26.97 -26.84 15.08
C PHE A 21 28.12 -27.21 16.06
N SER A 22 29.13 -27.89 15.53
CA SER A 22 30.36 -28.20 16.27
C SER A 22 31.02 -26.91 16.80
N ASN A 23 31.82 -27.08 17.86
CA ASN A 23 32.55 -26.01 18.55
C ASN A 23 31.63 -25.03 19.31
N GLY A 24 30.48 -25.50 19.81
CA GLY A 24 29.56 -24.71 20.61
C GLY A 24 28.88 -23.56 19.85
N ILE A 25 28.84 -23.67 18.52
CA ILE A 25 28.15 -22.67 17.70
C ILE A 25 26.68 -23.03 17.56
N GLN A 26 25.82 -22.07 17.82
CA GLN A 26 24.38 -22.19 17.68
C GLN A 26 23.83 -21.03 16.83
N LEU A 27 22.95 -21.33 15.88
CA LEU A 27 22.19 -20.35 15.13
C LEU A 27 20.73 -20.41 15.54
N ILE A 28 20.22 -19.34 16.10
CA ILE A 28 18.84 -19.21 16.55
C ILE A 28 18.05 -18.50 15.46
N LEU A 29 17.05 -19.17 14.90
CA LEU A 29 16.12 -18.63 13.92
C LEU A 29 14.83 -18.23 14.63
N LYS A 30 14.66 -16.95 14.89
CA LYS A 30 13.48 -16.37 15.54
C LYS A 30 12.47 -15.98 14.47
N LEU A 31 11.43 -16.80 14.26
CA LEU A 31 10.48 -16.69 13.15
C LEU A 31 9.17 -15.97 13.54
N HIS A 32 9.27 -14.89 14.28
CA HIS A 32 8.15 -14.14 14.86
C HIS A 32 7.59 -13.04 13.93
N GLY A 33 7.52 -13.26 12.64
CA GLY A 33 6.99 -12.28 11.67
C GLY A 33 7.81 -10.98 11.62
N MET A 34 7.24 -9.85 11.98
CA MET A 34 7.97 -8.57 11.98
C MET A 34 9.12 -8.52 13.00
N MET A 35 9.06 -9.37 14.02
CA MET A 35 10.11 -9.53 15.04
C MET A 35 11.13 -10.60 14.68
N ALA A 36 11.05 -11.16 13.45
CA ALA A 36 11.97 -12.20 13.02
C ALA A 36 13.42 -11.72 13.01
N ASN A 37 14.32 -12.58 13.47
CA ASN A 37 15.75 -12.31 13.48
C ASN A 37 16.55 -13.62 13.40
N ILE A 38 17.84 -13.50 13.14
CA ILE A 38 18.81 -14.59 13.19
C ILE A 38 19.90 -14.18 14.16
N ILE A 39 20.14 -15.01 15.18
CA ILE A 39 21.10 -14.76 16.23
C ILE A 39 22.18 -15.86 16.17
N LEU A 40 23.42 -15.46 16.14
CA LEU A 40 24.57 -16.38 16.20
C LEU A 40 25.16 -16.35 17.60
N ARG A 41 25.22 -17.51 18.25
CA ARG A 41 25.81 -17.70 19.58
C ARG A 41 27.02 -18.63 19.50
N LYS A 42 27.91 -18.44 20.43
CA LYS A 42 28.98 -19.42 20.74
C LYS A 42 29.10 -19.55 22.22
N GLU A 43 29.00 -20.78 22.72
CA GLU A 43 29.13 -21.12 24.18
C GLU A 43 28.22 -20.19 25.04
N GLU A 44 26.95 -20.04 24.64
CA GLU A 44 25.92 -19.17 25.26
C GLU A 44 26.11 -17.65 25.11
N GLU A 45 27.19 -17.19 24.52
CA GLU A 45 27.40 -15.77 24.26
C GLU A 45 26.92 -15.39 22.85
N THR A 46 26.13 -14.31 22.73
CA THR A 46 25.68 -13.78 21.44
C THR A 46 26.84 -13.07 20.73
N ILE A 47 27.29 -13.65 19.60
CA ILE A 47 28.38 -13.07 18.79
C ILE A 47 27.81 -12.06 17.79
N LYS A 48 26.65 -12.36 17.20
CA LYS A 48 26.09 -11.54 16.12
C LYS A 48 24.58 -11.70 16.04
N VAL A 49 23.93 -10.55 15.76
CA VAL A 49 22.52 -10.45 15.46
C VAL A 49 22.37 -9.93 14.01
N PHE A 50 21.54 -10.58 13.20
CA PHE A 50 21.36 -10.20 11.78
C PHE A 50 20.69 -8.84 11.67
N ARG A 51 19.59 -8.61 12.41
CA ARG A 51 18.91 -7.33 12.51
C ARG A 51 19.36 -6.59 13.75
N THR A 52 20.31 -5.68 13.58
CA THR A 52 20.94 -4.94 14.67
C THR A 52 20.07 -3.81 15.25
N ASP A 53 18.94 -3.49 14.60
CA ASP A 53 17.91 -2.58 15.10
C ASP A 53 17.11 -3.16 16.30
N ARG A 54 17.34 -4.43 16.64
CA ARG A 54 16.71 -5.14 17.73
C ARG A 54 17.70 -5.36 18.87
N SER A 55 17.78 -4.38 19.78
CA SER A 55 18.71 -4.46 20.91
C SER A 55 18.40 -5.60 21.87
N GLU A 56 17.11 -5.96 22.04
CA GLU A 56 16.64 -7.05 22.87
C GLU A 56 17.12 -8.43 22.41
N ASP A 57 17.52 -8.58 21.15
CA ASP A 57 17.97 -9.86 20.60
C ASP A 57 19.44 -10.18 20.97
N TRP A 58 20.19 -9.22 21.50
CA TRP A 58 21.55 -9.46 21.99
C TRP A 58 21.56 -10.28 23.30
N ASP A 59 20.53 -10.11 24.13
CA ASP A 59 20.35 -10.81 25.41
C ASP A 59 19.23 -11.85 25.31
N TYR A 60 18.86 -12.27 24.09
CA TYR A 60 17.77 -13.22 23.88
C TYR A 60 18.14 -14.62 24.33
N GLU A 61 17.41 -15.15 25.30
CA GLU A 61 17.50 -16.54 25.71
C GLU A 61 16.35 -17.36 25.09
N PRO A 62 16.67 -18.45 24.36
CA PRO A 62 15.66 -19.30 23.77
C PRO A 62 14.97 -20.17 24.80
N GLU A 63 13.69 -19.96 25.02
CA GLU A 63 12.85 -20.75 25.94
C GLU A 63 11.61 -21.26 25.20
N PRO A 64 11.02 -22.39 25.65
CA PRO A 64 9.72 -22.84 25.15
C PRO A 64 8.66 -21.75 25.26
N GLY A 65 7.82 -21.66 24.25
CA GLY A 65 6.71 -20.72 24.26
C GLY A 65 5.63 -21.08 25.29
N PRO A 66 4.79 -20.12 25.66
CA PRO A 66 3.72 -20.36 26.64
C PRO A 66 2.67 -21.33 26.06
N PHE A 67 2.29 -22.30 26.89
CA PHE A 67 1.21 -23.23 26.58
C PHE A 67 0.32 -23.42 27.81
N PHE A 68 -0.97 -23.15 27.66
CA PHE A 68 -1.98 -23.20 28.73
C PHE A 68 -3.07 -24.20 28.36
N PRO A 69 -2.86 -25.51 28.58
CA PRO A 69 -3.79 -26.56 28.17
C PRO A 69 -5.16 -26.44 28.85
N GLU A 70 -5.22 -25.85 30.05
CA GLU A 70 -6.47 -25.60 30.78
C GLU A 70 -7.44 -24.66 30.02
N ASN A 71 -6.93 -23.88 29.09
CA ASN A 71 -7.77 -23.03 28.23
C ASN A 71 -8.44 -23.82 27.10
N ILE A 72 -7.99 -25.01 26.76
CA ILE A 72 -8.64 -25.90 25.80
C ILE A 72 -10.04 -26.35 26.28
N GLU A 73 -10.20 -26.48 27.59
CA GLU A 73 -11.48 -26.84 28.19
C GLU A 73 -12.50 -25.72 28.24
N LYS A 74 -12.06 -24.48 27.97
CA LYS A 74 -12.92 -23.30 27.89
C LYS A 74 -13.44 -23.11 26.47
N ASN A 75 -14.60 -22.50 26.35
CA ASN A 75 -15.14 -22.14 25.04
C ASN A 75 -14.79 -20.69 24.71
N PRO A 76 -14.50 -20.39 23.42
CA PRO A 76 -14.42 -19.00 22.96
C PRO A 76 -15.77 -18.29 23.13
N GLU A 77 -15.76 -16.96 23.16
CA GLU A 77 -16.97 -16.13 23.31
C GLU A 77 -18.03 -16.39 22.22
N SER A 78 -17.60 -16.85 21.04
CA SER A 78 -18.48 -17.22 19.92
C SER A 78 -17.73 -18.13 18.93
N SER A 79 -18.47 -18.74 18.00
CA SER A 79 -17.90 -19.51 16.88
C SER A 79 -17.26 -18.65 15.79
N SER A 80 -17.28 -17.32 15.91
CA SER A 80 -16.64 -16.46 14.91
C SER A 80 -15.13 -16.70 14.85
N MET A 81 -14.56 -16.65 13.64
CA MET A 81 -13.11 -16.81 13.44
C MET A 81 -12.28 -15.87 14.33
N ARG A 82 -12.77 -14.66 14.59
CA ARG A 82 -12.07 -13.69 15.43
C ARG A 82 -12.01 -14.12 16.89
N ALA A 83 -13.13 -14.60 17.45
CA ALA A 83 -13.21 -15.07 18.83
C ALA A 83 -12.39 -16.34 19.01
N VAL A 84 -12.51 -17.30 18.08
CA VAL A 84 -11.72 -18.54 18.10
C VAL A 84 -10.22 -18.24 18.03
N LYS A 85 -9.79 -17.31 17.15
CA LYS A 85 -8.39 -16.92 17.06
C LYS A 85 -7.87 -16.22 18.32
N ALA A 86 -8.69 -15.40 18.98
CA ALA A 86 -8.33 -14.78 20.25
C ALA A 86 -8.14 -15.86 21.34
N HIS A 87 -9.07 -16.80 21.44
CA HIS A 87 -9.03 -17.89 22.39
C HIS A 87 -7.84 -18.84 22.16
N LEU A 88 -7.53 -19.19 20.92
CA LEU A 88 -6.35 -19.98 20.57
C LEU A 88 -5.03 -19.33 21.03
N ARG A 89 -4.94 -18.01 20.99
CA ARG A 89 -3.76 -17.29 21.50
C ARG A 89 -3.61 -17.34 23.01
N GLU A 90 -4.73 -17.55 23.74
CA GLU A 90 -4.72 -17.81 25.19
C GLU A 90 -4.24 -19.22 25.50
N ILE A 91 -4.30 -20.16 24.55
CA ILE A 91 -3.75 -21.50 24.68
C ILE A 91 -2.28 -21.48 24.29
N SER A 92 -1.95 -21.00 23.10
CA SER A 92 -0.57 -20.83 22.65
C SER A 92 -0.50 -19.86 21.46
N PRO A 93 0.56 -19.02 21.34
CA PRO A 93 0.75 -18.11 20.23
C PRO A 93 1.10 -18.79 18.90
N ILE A 94 1.39 -20.09 18.87
CA ILE A 94 1.72 -20.82 17.64
C ILE A 94 0.52 -21.04 16.72
N TYR A 95 -0.69 -21.13 17.28
CA TYR A 95 -1.89 -21.38 16.50
C TYR A 95 -2.23 -20.18 15.59
N ASP A 96 -2.31 -20.45 14.33
CA ASP A 96 -2.47 -19.41 13.29
C ASP A 96 -3.93 -19.21 12.84
N ALA A 97 -4.11 -18.35 11.84
CA ALA A 97 -5.41 -18.06 11.28
C ALA A 97 -6.01 -19.25 10.52
N GLN A 98 -5.20 -20.15 9.97
CA GLN A 98 -5.70 -21.32 9.24
C GLN A 98 -6.36 -22.29 10.22
N PHE A 99 -5.71 -22.51 11.38
CA PHE A 99 -6.23 -23.34 12.45
C PHE A 99 -7.55 -22.75 13.00
N ALA A 100 -7.54 -21.46 13.31
CA ALA A 100 -8.73 -20.75 13.79
C ALA A 100 -9.93 -20.84 12.83
N LYS A 101 -9.69 -20.72 11.52
CA LYS A 101 -10.73 -20.77 10.49
C LYS A 101 -11.43 -22.13 10.43
N ARG A 102 -10.67 -23.20 10.62
CA ARG A 102 -11.21 -24.57 10.61
C ARG A 102 -12.02 -24.88 11.86
N ILE A 103 -11.49 -24.54 13.00
CA ILE A 103 -12.22 -24.70 14.27
C ILE A 103 -13.51 -23.90 14.25
N ALA A 104 -13.47 -22.63 13.81
CA ALA A 104 -14.66 -21.80 13.71
C ALA A 104 -15.74 -22.44 12.83
N ARG A 105 -15.35 -22.96 11.65
CA ARG A 105 -16.27 -23.68 10.74
C ARG A 105 -16.88 -24.92 11.38
N ASP A 106 -16.08 -25.71 12.08
CA ASP A 106 -16.56 -26.91 12.76
C ASP A 106 -17.52 -26.57 13.91
N MET A 107 -17.26 -25.49 14.64
CA MET A 107 -18.18 -24.98 15.67
C MET A 107 -19.49 -24.46 15.08
N GLU A 108 -19.44 -23.78 13.92
CA GLU A 108 -20.64 -23.36 13.18
C GLU A 108 -21.46 -24.56 12.70
N ALA A 109 -20.81 -25.68 12.43
CA ALA A 109 -21.44 -26.97 12.10
C ALA A 109 -21.95 -27.76 13.32
N GLY A 110 -21.78 -27.21 14.53
CA GLY A 110 -22.32 -27.77 15.79
C GLY A 110 -21.34 -28.62 16.60
N LYS A 111 -20.06 -28.69 16.25
CA LYS A 111 -19.04 -29.33 17.10
C LYS A 111 -18.66 -28.42 18.26
N SER A 112 -18.25 -29.00 19.39
CA SER A 112 -17.64 -28.24 20.47
C SER A 112 -16.24 -27.72 20.07
N PHE A 113 -15.79 -26.66 20.73
CA PHE A 113 -14.44 -26.14 20.52
C PHE A 113 -13.36 -27.21 20.76
N GLN A 114 -13.50 -27.94 21.83
CA GLN A 114 -12.54 -28.99 22.27
C GLN A 114 -12.46 -30.11 21.22
N GLU A 115 -13.59 -30.64 20.73
CA GLU A 115 -13.61 -31.66 19.67
C GLU A 115 -12.96 -31.16 18.37
N ALA A 116 -13.27 -29.93 17.96
CA ALA A 116 -12.67 -29.33 16.78
C ALA A 116 -11.16 -29.08 16.95
N PHE A 117 -10.75 -28.64 18.15
CA PHE A 117 -9.35 -28.38 18.46
C PHE A 117 -8.50 -29.65 18.32
N TYR A 118 -8.85 -30.71 19.03
CA TYR A 118 -8.09 -31.96 18.99
C TYR A 118 -8.12 -32.65 17.62
N PHE A 119 -9.23 -32.52 16.89
CA PHE A 119 -9.31 -33.03 15.55
C PHE A 119 -8.28 -32.34 14.63
N TRP A 120 -8.24 -31.00 14.62
CA TRP A 120 -7.34 -30.27 13.75
C TRP A 120 -5.88 -30.28 14.23
N GLU A 121 -5.63 -30.43 15.52
CA GLU A 121 -4.27 -30.66 16.05
C GLU A 121 -3.70 -31.98 15.52
N LYS A 122 -4.48 -33.03 15.53
CA LYS A 122 -4.10 -34.32 14.94
C LYS A 122 -3.93 -34.26 13.41
N GLU A 123 -4.80 -33.54 12.74
CA GLU A 123 -4.69 -33.38 11.27
C GLU A 123 -3.47 -32.53 10.87
N ALA A 124 -2.97 -31.66 11.74
CA ALA A 124 -1.76 -30.88 11.50
C ALA A 124 -0.49 -31.72 11.38
N ASP A 125 -0.48 -32.90 12.00
CA ASP A 125 0.63 -33.89 11.93
C ASP A 125 0.58 -34.74 10.64
N ASN A 126 -0.44 -34.56 9.80
CA ASN A 126 -0.57 -35.27 8.53
C ASN A 126 0.51 -34.80 7.54
N ASP A 127 1.19 -35.75 6.88
CA ASP A 127 2.27 -35.45 5.91
C ASP A 127 1.74 -34.96 4.54
N SER A 128 0.64 -34.25 4.55
CA SER A 128 0.04 -33.63 3.37
C SER A 128 0.08 -32.13 3.44
N TYR A 129 0.60 -31.50 2.39
CA TYR A 129 0.79 -30.05 2.30
C TYR A 129 0.12 -29.51 1.05
N PHE A 130 -0.40 -28.29 1.12
CA PHE A 130 -1.15 -27.68 0.03
C PHE A 130 -0.54 -26.34 -0.36
N VAL A 131 -0.32 -26.12 -1.65
CA VAL A 131 0.17 -24.87 -2.20
C VAL A 131 -0.94 -24.26 -3.03
N VAL A 132 -1.56 -23.22 -2.50
CA VAL A 132 -2.59 -22.44 -3.19
C VAL A 132 -1.92 -21.34 -4.02
N LYS A 133 -2.35 -21.22 -5.28
CA LYS A 133 -1.90 -20.16 -6.19
C LYS A 133 -3.05 -19.20 -6.43
N GLU A 134 -2.87 -17.98 -6.00
CA GLU A 134 -3.74 -16.84 -6.28
C GLU A 134 -3.06 -15.88 -7.26
N ASP A 135 -3.79 -14.89 -7.81
CA ASP A 135 -3.25 -13.98 -8.83
C ASP A 135 -1.94 -13.26 -8.46
N LYS A 136 -1.68 -13.08 -7.16
CA LYS A 136 -0.56 -12.25 -6.68
C LYS A 136 0.32 -12.91 -5.64
N LYS A 137 -0.01 -14.08 -5.18
CA LYS A 137 0.75 -14.78 -4.12
C LYS A 137 0.59 -16.29 -4.22
N ALA A 138 1.58 -16.99 -3.70
CA ALA A 138 1.44 -18.39 -3.31
C ALA A 138 1.27 -18.47 -1.80
N THR A 139 0.43 -19.39 -1.32
CA THR A 139 0.21 -19.64 0.11
C THR A 139 0.47 -21.11 0.39
N PHE A 140 1.26 -21.38 1.43
CA PHE A 140 1.51 -22.72 1.92
C PHE A 140 0.54 -23.05 3.06
N LEU A 141 -0.15 -24.16 2.93
CA LEU A 141 -1.16 -24.60 3.90
C LEU A 141 -0.83 -26.01 4.41
N LEU A 142 -1.07 -26.21 5.69
CA LEU A 142 -1.00 -27.54 6.33
C LEU A 142 -2.25 -28.37 6.06
N PHE A 143 -3.32 -27.74 5.60
CA PHE A 143 -4.62 -28.36 5.39
C PHE A 143 -5.18 -28.03 4.02
N GLU A 144 -6.11 -28.85 3.55
CA GLU A 144 -6.84 -28.60 2.31
C GLU A 144 -7.54 -27.22 2.35
N PRO A 145 -7.49 -26.43 1.26
CA PRO A 145 -8.19 -25.15 1.17
C PRO A 145 -9.70 -25.29 1.44
N ILE A 146 -10.26 -24.36 2.20
CA ILE A 146 -11.71 -24.33 2.50
C ILE A 146 -12.49 -23.60 1.41
N GLU A 147 -11.85 -22.72 0.66
CA GLU A 147 -12.48 -21.92 -0.38
C GLU A 147 -12.89 -22.80 -1.58
N GLU A 148 -14.18 -22.75 -1.93
CA GLU A 148 -14.67 -23.44 -3.13
C GLU A 148 -14.00 -22.87 -4.38
N GLY A 149 -13.51 -23.77 -5.24
CA GLY A 149 -12.83 -23.39 -6.48
C GLY A 149 -11.37 -22.93 -6.32
N ALA A 150 -10.78 -23.05 -5.15
CA ALA A 150 -9.36 -22.77 -4.96
C ALA A 150 -8.49 -23.70 -5.83
N ILE A 151 -7.59 -23.10 -6.61
CA ILE A 151 -6.61 -23.86 -7.39
C ILE A 151 -5.40 -24.14 -6.50
N PHE A 152 -5.17 -25.42 -6.19
CA PHE A 152 -4.07 -25.82 -5.32
C PHE A 152 -3.35 -27.07 -5.84
N GLN A 153 -2.15 -27.30 -5.29
CA GLN A 153 -1.38 -28.53 -5.48
C GLN A 153 -1.20 -29.19 -4.13
N GLN A 154 -1.64 -30.43 -4.00
CA GLN A 154 -1.30 -31.27 -2.85
C GLN A 154 0.08 -31.89 -3.03
N LYS A 155 0.88 -31.93 -2.02
CA LYS A 155 2.20 -32.54 -1.96
C LYS A 155 2.33 -33.43 -0.74
N ALA A 156 2.90 -34.60 -0.91
CA ALA A 156 3.30 -35.47 0.19
C ALA A 156 4.72 -35.10 0.62
N GLY A 157 4.90 -34.94 1.92
CA GLY A 157 6.18 -34.56 2.51
C GLY A 157 6.51 -33.07 2.46
N ILE A 158 7.02 -32.57 3.57
CA ILE A 158 7.35 -31.14 3.76
C ILE A 158 8.32 -30.60 2.72
N THR A 159 9.32 -31.38 2.31
CA THR A 159 10.33 -30.95 1.32
C THR A 159 9.70 -30.67 -0.04
N GLN A 160 8.78 -31.53 -0.49
CA GLN A 160 8.07 -31.35 -1.76
C GLN A 160 7.09 -30.17 -1.68
N GLY A 161 6.39 -30.03 -0.56
CA GLY A 161 5.47 -28.94 -0.28
C GLY A 161 6.17 -27.59 -0.29
N LEU A 162 7.27 -27.46 0.48
CA LEU A 162 8.08 -26.23 0.51
C LEU A 162 8.73 -25.92 -0.82
N GLY A 163 9.26 -26.93 -1.53
CA GLY A 163 9.84 -26.73 -2.86
C GLY A 163 8.81 -26.17 -3.86
N ALA A 164 7.60 -26.72 -3.89
CA ALA A 164 6.52 -26.23 -4.74
C ALA A 164 6.07 -24.80 -4.35
N PHE A 165 5.97 -24.53 -3.05
CA PHE A 165 5.65 -23.20 -2.52
C PHE A 165 6.70 -22.16 -2.91
N LEU A 166 7.98 -22.46 -2.68
CA LEU A 166 9.08 -21.54 -2.99
C LEU A 166 9.13 -21.24 -4.50
N ALA A 167 9.01 -22.27 -5.34
CA ALA A 167 8.97 -22.07 -6.79
C ALA A 167 7.81 -21.13 -7.22
N ALA A 168 6.60 -21.36 -6.69
CA ALA A 168 5.46 -20.49 -6.95
C ALA A 168 5.68 -19.08 -6.37
N HIS A 169 6.16 -18.97 -5.14
CA HIS A 169 6.41 -17.69 -4.47
C HIS A 169 7.41 -16.81 -5.23
N TYR A 170 8.54 -17.37 -5.66
CA TYR A 170 9.54 -16.63 -6.43
C TYR A 170 9.03 -16.23 -7.82
N GLN A 171 8.25 -17.08 -8.47
CA GLN A 171 7.61 -16.75 -9.74
C GLN A 171 6.71 -15.52 -9.62
N TYR A 172 5.87 -15.45 -8.58
CA TYR A 172 4.97 -14.32 -8.34
C TYR A 172 5.69 -13.07 -7.87
N THR A 173 6.62 -13.18 -6.92
CA THR A 173 7.39 -12.02 -6.41
C THR A 173 8.24 -11.38 -7.51
N GLY A 174 8.96 -12.16 -8.29
CA GLY A 174 9.76 -11.66 -9.41
C GLY A 174 8.92 -10.94 -10.46
N TYR A 175 7.78 -11.51 -10.85
CA TYR A 175 6.83 -10.87 -11.78
C TYR A 175 6.29 -9.55 -11.20
N HIS A 176 5.87 -9.54 -9.94
CA HIS A 176 5.30 -8.34 -9.31
C HIS A 176 6.33 -7.23 -9.07
N GLU A 177 7.56 -7.56 -8.78
CA GLU A 177 8.63 -6.56 -8.68
C GLU A 177 8.93 -5.91 -10.03
N LEU A 178 9.04 -6.72 -11.08
CA LEU A 178 9.23 -6.23 -12.43
C LEU A 178 8.03 -5.40 -12.89
N TYR A 179 6.80 -5.89 -12.71
CA TYR A 179 5.57 -5.16 -13.02
C TYR A 179 5.51 -3.81 -12.29
N ARG A 180 5.77 -3.78 -10.97
CA ARG A 180 5.79 -2.53 -10.19
C ARG A 180 6.85 -1.54 -10.69
N LYS A 181 8.02 -2.06 -11.06
CA LYS A 181 9.11 -1.23 -11.61
C LYS A 181 8.68 -0.61 -12.94
N VAL A 182 8.22 -1.41 -13.89
CA VAL A 182 7.75 -0.94 -15.20
C VAL A 182 6.57 0.01 -15.05
N HIS A 183 5.58 -0.34 -14.25
CA HIS A 183 4.41 0.50 -14.00
C HIS A 183 4.82 1.86 -13.42
N ARG A 184 5.74 1.90 -12.47
CA ARG A 184 6.23 3.16 -11.88
C ARG A 184 6.98 4.01 -12.90
N GLU A 185 7.84 3.40 -13.72
CA GLU A 185 8.67 4.13 -14.70
C GLU A 185 7.86 4.62 -15.92
N VAL A 186 6.78 3.94 -16.28
CA VAL A 186 5.97 4.27 -17.46
C VAL A 186 4.70 5.03 -17.08
N THR A 187 3.93 4.50 -16.13
CA THR A 187 2.58 5.02 -15.85
C THR A 187 2.59 6.34 -15.10
N LYS A 188 3.49 6.49 -14.10
CA LYS A 188 3.55 7.76 -13.34
C LYS A 188 3.94 8.98 -14.20
N PRO A 189 4.98 8.91 -15.06
CA PRO A 189 5.26 9.99 -15.99
C PRO A 189 4.09 10.25 -16.93
N ALA A 190 3.49 9.20 -17.53
CA ALA A 190 2.35 9.37 -18.44
C ALA A 190 1.15 10.04 -17.76
N GLU A 191 0.82 9.68 -16.52
CA GLU A 191 -0.23 10.36 -15.74
C GLU A 191 0.11 11.83 -15.45
N LYS A 192 1.38 12.13 -15.17
CA LYS A 192 1.83 13.52 -14.98
C LYS A 192 1.65 14.35 -16.25
N TYR A 193 2.11 13.82 -17.38
CA TYR A 193 1.94 14.49 -18.68
C TYR A 193 0.47 14.68 -19.03
N ARG A 194 -0.37 13.68 -18.83
CA ARG A 194 -1.82 13.78 -19.05
C ARG A 194 -2.49 14.87 -18.20
N LYS A 195 -2.09 15.01 -16.93
CA LYS A 195 -2.59 16.09 -16.06
C LYS A 195 -2.19 17.47 -16.57
N VAL A 196 -0.93 17.63 -17.00
CA VAL A 196 -0.41 18.88 -17.57
C VAL A 196 -1.15 19.22 -18.86
N TYR A 197 -1.28 18.25 -19.77
CA TYR A 197 -2.04 18.38 -21.01
C TYR A 197 -3.47 18.87 -20.77
N ASN A 198 -4.22 18.17 -19.91
CA ASN A 198 -5.59 18.55 -19.60
C ASN A 198 -5.67 19.97 -19.01
N SER A 199 -4.73 20.32 -18.12
CA SER A 199 -4.66 21.67 -17.56
C SER A 199 -4.42 22.75 -18.64
N TYR A 200 -3.58 22.46 -19.63
CA TYR A 200 -3.35 23.41 -20.74
C TYR A 200 -4.59 23.55 -21.62
N VAL A 201 -5.25 22.44 -21.96
CA VAL A 201 -6.51 22.47 -22.74
C VAL A 201 -7.58 23.28 -22.03
N GLU A 202 -7.80 23.05 -20.72
CA GLU A 202 -8.78 23.81 -19.93
C GLU A 202 -8.44 25.29 -19.84
N ASN A 203 -7.16 25.65 -19.65
CA ASN A 203 -6.72 27.01 -19.58
C ASN A 203 -6.91 27.73 -20.96
N ILE A 204 -6.57 27.07 -22.06
CA ILE A 204 -6.78 27.61 -23.43
C ILE A 204 -8.27 27.86 -23.65
N LYS A 205 -9.12 26.85 -23.38
CA LYS A 205 -10.57 26.98 -23.51
C LYS A 205 -11.13 28.12 -22.68
N HIS A 206 -10.75 28.23 -21.42
CA HIS A 206 -11.18 29.32 -20.54
C HIS A 206 -10.72 30.70 -21.07
N MET A 207 -9.52 30.78 -21.65
CA MET A 207 -9.01 32.06 -22.21
C MET A 207 -9.70 32.44 -23.53
N GLU A 208 -10.10 31.46 -24.34
CA GLU A 208 -10.82 31.68 -25.60
C GLU A 208 -12.31 32.02 -25.38
N GLU A 209 -12.93 31.40 -24.35
CA GLU A 209 -14.33 31.64 -23.97
C GLU A 209 -14.49 32.94 -23.14
N SER A 210 -13.43 33.39 -22.49
CA SER A 210 -13.49 34.59 -21.67
C SER A 210 -13.46 35.85 -22.53
N ARG A 211 -14.16 36.86 -22.06
CA ARG A 211 -14.19 38.16 -22.72
C ARG A 211 -12.78 38.77 -22.90
N SER A 212 -12.48 39.26 -24.07
CA SER A 212 -11.19 39.88 -24.38
C SER A 212 -10.93 41.11 -23.48
N PRO A 213 -9.78 41.16 -22.79
CA PRO A 213 -9.41 42.37 -22.06
C PRO A 213 -9.29 43.63 -22.98
N GLU A 214 -9.01 43.45 -24.27
CA GLU A 214 -8.96 44.52 -25.23
C GLU A 214 -10.33 45.20 -25.41
N GLU A 215 -11.41 44.41 -25.54
CA GLU A 215 -12.77 44.94 -25.61
C GLU A 215 -13.13 45.74 -24.36
N ILE A 216 -12.73 45.28 -23.18
CA ILE A 216 -12.92 46.00 -21.91
C ILE A 216 -12.13 47.34 -21.98
N GLY A 217 -10.93 47.34 -22.51
CA GLY A 217 -10.13 48.54 -22.76
C GLY A 217 -10.83 49.53 -23.67
N HIS A 218 -11.42 49.06 -24.78
CA HIS A 218 -12.21 49.89 -25.71
C HIS A 218 -13.43 50.50 -25.02
N ILE A 219 -14.19 49.73 -24.22
CA ILE A 219 -15.36 50.22 -23.49
C ILE A 219 -14.97 51.33 -22.51
N LEU A 220 -13.86 51.12 -21.78
CA LEU A 220 -13.34 52.15 -20.86
C LEU A 220 -12.93 53.42 -21.61
N MET A 221 -12.23 53.32 -22.75
CA MET A 221 -11.78 54.44 -23.52
C MET A 221 -12.95 55.23 -24.12
N ALA A 222 -13.99 54.55 -24.60
CA ALA A 222 -15.19 55.20 -25.16
C ALA A 222 -16.00 55.98 -24.09
N ASN A 223 -15.94 55.56 -22.84
CA ASN A 223 -16.72 56.11 -21.73
C ASN A 223 -15.90 56.91 -20.70
N LEU A 224 -14.68 57.36 -21.07
CA LEU A 224 -13.77 58.06 -20.11
C LEU A 224 -14.44 59.24 -19.40
N HIS A 225 -15.28 60.01 -20.10
CA HIS A 225 -15.98 61.17 -19.57
C HIS A 225 -17.03 60.81 -18.49
N ALA A 226 -17.52 59.59 -18.50
CA ALA A 226 -18.56 59.10 -17.56
C ALA A 226 -17.95 58.37 -16.33
N ILE A 227 -16.63 58.20 -16.27
CA ILE A 227 -15.98 57.45 -15.20
C ILE A 227 -15.32 58.39 -14.17
N PRO A 228 -15.89 58.55 -12.97
CA PRO A 228 -15.25 59.26 -11.89
C PRO A 228 -13.98 58.58 -11.43
N ALA A 229 -12.97 59.39 -11.05
CA ALA A 229 -11.75 58.84 -10.44
C ALA A 229 -12.05 58.20 -9.05
N GLY A 230 -11.28 57.18 -8.68
CA GLY A 230 -11.35 56.56 -7.37
C GLY A 230 -12.35 55.42 -7.24
N LEU A 231 -13.04 55.01 -8.27
CA LEU A 231 -13.98 53.88 -8.26
C LEU A 231 -13.25 52.54 -8.31
N LYS A 232 -13.78 51.56 -7.56
CA LYS A 232 -13.32 50.15 -7.62
C LYS A 232 -14.02 49.36 -8.74
N THR A 233 -15.22 49.79 -9.12
CA THR A 233 -16.01 49.16 -10.17
C THR A 233 -16.87 50.26 -10.86
N VAL A 234 -17.09 50.10 -12.15
CA VAL A 234 -18.00 50.96 -12.92
C VAL A 234 -18.92 50.08 -13.75
N GLU A 235 -20.14 50.51 -13.97
CA GLU A 235 -21.10 49.91 -14.88
C GLU A 235 -21.24 50.80 -16.10
N LEU A 236 -20.95 50.23 -17.27
CA LEU A 236 -20.93 50.98 -18.54
C LEU A 236 -21.75 50.24 -19.60
N ASP A 237 -22.21 50.95 -20.62
CA ASP A 237 -22.86 50.35 -21.76
C ASP A 237 -21.82 49.66 -22.65
N ASP A 238 -22.09 48.40 -22.92
CA ASP A 238 -21.24 47.56 -23.75
C ASP A 238 -21.73 47.61 -25.21
N PHE A 239 -21.02 48.33 -26.04
CA PHE A 239 -21.38 48.47 -27.46
C PHE A 239 -21.11 47.20 -28.31
N TYR A 240 -20.49 46.14 -27.75
CA TYR A 240 -20.34 44.87 -28.44
C TYR A 240 -21.55 43.94 -28.23
N THR A 241 -22.23 44.03 -27.07
CA THR A 241 -23.35 43.15 -26.70
C THR A 241 -24.66 43.89 -26.49
N GLU A 242 -24.65 45.24 -26.54
CA GLU A 242 -25.80 46.12 -26.24
C GLU A 242 -26.35 45.98 -24.81
N GLU A 243 -25.56 45.36 -23.90
CA GLU A 243 -25.90 45.17 -22.51
C GLU A 243 -25.01 46.04 -21.61
N LYS A 244 -25.33 46.10 -20.29
CA LYS A 244 -24.46 46.73 -19.30
C LYS A 244 -23.40 45.79 -18.78
N ILE A 245 -22.15 46.25 -18.74
CA ILE A 245 -21.03 45.48 -18.19
C ILE A 245 -20.47 46.16 -16.96
N LYS A 246 -20.19 45.33 -15.94
CA LYS A 246 -19.53 45.76 -14.70
C LYS A 246 -18.01 45.50 -14.80
N ILE A 247 -17.24 46.58 -14.85
CA ILE A 247 -15.79 46.54 -15.04
C ILE A 247 -15.08 46.84 -13.71
N LYS A 248 -14.08 46.06 -13.39
CA LYS A 248 -13.23 46.26 -12.18
C LYS A 248 -12.13 47.27 -12.50
N LEU A 249 -12.00 48.32 -11.66
CA LEU A 249 -10.99 49.36 -11.80
C LEU A 249 -10.03 49.34 -10.58
N LYS A 250 -8.83 49.89 -10.79
CA LYS A 250 -7.95 50.29 -9.69
C LYS A 250 -8.26 51.75 -9.31
N PRO A 251 -8.67 52.01 -8.04
CA PRO A 251 -9.08 53.35 -7.62
C PRO A 251 -7.93 54.39 -7.58
N ASN A 252 -6.69 53.91 -7.49
CA ASN A 252 -5.50 54.76 -7.29
C ASN A 252 -4.88 55.23 -8.58
N ILE A 253 -5.47 54.93 -9.72
CA ILE A 253 -5.01 55.35 -11.08
C ILE A 253 -6.18 55.93 -11.84
N SER A 254 -5.86 56.77 -12.86
CA SER A 254 -6.86 57.40 -13.71
C SER A 254 -7.67 56.42 -14.56
N PRO A 255 -8.85 56.81 -15.06
CA PRO A 255 -9.61 55.98 -16.01
C PRO A 255 -8.80 55.60 -17.26
N GLN A 256 -7.98 56.50 -17.81
CA GLN A 256 -7.11 56.23 -18.97
C GLN A 256 -6.05 55.15 -18.61
N GLU A 257 -5.43 55.27 -17.44
CA GLU A 257 -4.44 54.25 -16.98
C GLU A 257 -5.10 52.90 -16.72
N ASN A 258 -6.35 52.89 -16.25
CA ASN A 258 -7.12 51.63 -16.13
C ASN A 258 -7.38 51.01 -17.52
N ALA A 259 -7.72 51.78 -18.54
CA ALA A 259 -7.87 51.28 -19.91
C ALA A 259 -6.53 50.73 -20.44
N ALA A 260 -5.45 51.50 -20.30
CA ALA A 260 -4.10 51.04 -20.69
C ALA A 260 -3.72 49.70 -20.04
N ARG A 261 -4.04 49.54 -18.75
CA ARG A 261 -3.82 48.25 -18.02
C ARG A 261 -4.63 47.08 -18.62
N TYR A 262 -5.80 47.31 -19.15
CA TYR A 262 -6.56 46.25 -19.84
C TYR A 262 -5.94 45.89 -21.19
N TYR A 263 -5.38 46.84 -21.94
CA TYR A 263 -4.58 46.56 -23.15
C TYR A 263 -3.31 45.76 -22.83
N ASP A 264 -2.61 46.10 -21.73
CA ASP A 264 -1.46 45.32 -21.29
C ASP A 264 -1.84 43.88 -20.87
N LYS A 265 -2.99 43.72 -20.22
CA LYS A 265 -3.53 42.39 -19.92
C LYS A 265 -3.84 41.60 -21.19
N HIS A 266 -4.39 42.23 -22.21
CA HIS A 266 -4.64 41.58 -23.49
C HIS A 266 -3.34 41.09 -24.13
N LYS A 267 -2.30 41.96 -24.18
CA LYS A 267 -0.98 41.59 -24.69
C LYS A 267 -0.38 40.38 -23.92
N GLN A 268 -0.45 40.39 -22.59
CA GLN A 268 0.01 39.29 -21.76
C GLN A 268 -0.81 37.99 -21.95
N SER A 269 -2.15 38.14 -22.08
CA SER A 269 -3.06 37.02 -22.34
C SER A 269 -2.76 36.38 -23.69
N LYS A 270 -2.57 37.18 -24.76
CA LYS A 270 -2.21 36.70 -26.09
C LYS A 270 -0.86 35.96 -26.11
N ALA A 271 0.14 36.48 -25.41
CA ALA A 271 1.44 35.83 -25.29
C ALA A 271 1.31 34.50 -24.52
N LYS A 272 0.53 34.46 -23.42
CA LYS A 272 0.27 33.25 -22.64
C LYS A 272 -0.49 32.21 -23.47
N LEU A 273 -1.50 32.62 -24.22
CA LEU A 273 -2.26 31.70 -25.07
C LEU A 273 -1.36 31.06 -26.15
N LYS A 274 -0.50 31.84 -26.77
CA LYS A 274 0.49 31.32 -27.72
C LYS A 274 1.42 30.28 -27.03
N TYR A 275 2.00 30.65 -25.89
CA TYR A 275 2.87 29.76 -25.13
C TYR A 275 2.18 28.43 -24.76
N LEU A 276 0.92 28.49 -24.30
CA LEU A 276 0.18 27.27 -23.94
C LEU A 276 -0.11 26.38 -25.17
N LYS A 277 -0.39 27.01 -26.36
CA LYS A 277 -0.58 26.24 -27.58
C LYS A 277 0.72 25.59 -28.07
N ASP A 278 1.83 26.33 -28.03
CA ASP A 278 3.15 25.80 -28.41
C ASP A 278 3.54 24.61 -27.48
N GLN A 279 3.31 24.73 -26.16
CA GLN A 279 3.57 23.66 -25.18
C GLN A 279 2.64 22.45 -25.36
N LEU A 280 1.42 22.67 -25.85
CA LEU A 280 0.46 21.59 -26.09
C LEU A 280 0.86 20.77 -27.33
N GLU A 281 1.40 21.40 -28.35
CA GLU A 281 1.98 20.75 -29.54
C GLU A 281 3.20 19.90 -29.14
N GLU A 282 4.11 20.44 -28.32
CA GLU A 282 5.32 19.73 -27.83
C GLU A 282 4.99 18.49 -27.00
N ILE A 283 3.87 18.49 -26.27
CA ILE A 283 3.45 17.31 -25.48
C ILE A 283 2.80 16.23 -26.38
N GLN A 284 2.31 16.60 -27.56
CA GLN A 284 1.66 15.65 -28.49
C GLN A 284 2.67 14.92 -29.42
N GLU A 285 3.86 15.48 -29.61
CA GLU A 285 4.98 14.83 -30.29
C GLU A 285 5.69 13.80 -29.37
#